data_9578c0444b2dc710a71c1302f947d1b5
#
_entry.id   9578c0444b2dc710a71c1302f947d1b5
#
_cell.length_a   1.000
_cell.length_b   1.000
_cell.length_c   1.000
_cell.angle_alpha   90.00
_cell.angle_beta   90.00
_cell.angle_gamma   90.00
#
_symmetry.space_group_name_H-M   'P 1'
#
loop_
_entity.id
_entity.type
_entity.pdbx_description
1 polymer ?
#
loop_
_entity_poly.entity_id
_entity_poly.type
_entity_poly.pdbx_seq_one_letter_code
_entity_poly.pdbx_strand_id
1 'polypeptide(L)'
;MDKRYIMHASAAILFAFTMGLATTACSDDDQVEVPENWVTVSTEPLSVGYQGTGENDLELDYTLAGGLDGRVTYVVNHESWCSGYIGSNGKLLVKVEESGDVHGRSATMDLMYDTNHKVTLTVNQGKAPVIPVTGFDDSGIPSTINLDEALDLSEAVKVLPANASFKTLTFELISGEEFVTLSGNSVIGVEPGEAKIKVTATSDAEVVGAGISTEVTVKVKGDRKLDRSKWTAKTIGGLDFCPDAAINGAPECLFDDKTSTCYSICKPGKSYGGTSTPVGATIGFVVDMQSAQKFNYVIWTHRNTFQKMLQVWGAKLLGSNDGNTFTEIQTITLDQGSQTQTIELTNTSEYRYVRVEYTDFNASSGSSAQVAEFQLGLLTK
;
A
#
# COMPACT_ATOMS: atom_id res chain seq x y z
N MET A 1 13.87 34.82 -2.08
CA MET A 1 13.93 34.88 -0.60
C MET A 1 15.01 33.92 -0.14
N ASP A 2 16.12 34.51 0.29
CA ASP A 2 17.35 33.84 0.69
C ASP A 2 17.16 32.95 1.93
N LYS A 3 17.56 31.69 1.87
CA LYS A 3 17.84 30.87 3.06
C LYS A 3 19.33 30.75 3.25
N ARG A 4 19.83 31.52 4.23
CA ARG A 4 21.21 31.51 4.66
C ARG A 4 21.52 30.22 5.43
N TYR A 5 22.53 29.49 4.97
CA TYR A 5 23.16 28.43 5.73
C TYR A 5 24.07 29.04 6.81
N ILE A 6 23.85 28.67 8.07
CA ILE A 6 24.76 29.01 9.17
C ILE A 6 25.78 27.86 9.28
N MET A 7 26.99 28.10 8.84
CA MET A 7 28.15 27.28 9.14
C MET A 7 28.66 27.65 10.53
N HIS A 8 28.67 26.72 11.46
CA HIS A 8 29.41 26.85 12.70
C HIS A 8 30.92 26.50 12.46
N ALA A 9 31.72 27.52 12.42
CA ALA A 9 33.16 27.37 12.45
C ALA A 9 33.59 27.22 13.92
N SER A 10 34.17 26.07 14.27
CA SER A 10 34.87 25.88 15.54
C SER A 10 36.23 26.53 15.46
N ALA A 11 36.40 27.59 16.21
CA ALA A 11 37.70 28.26 16.36
C ALA A 11 38.63 27.44 17.26
N ALA A 12 39.70 26.94 16.72
CA ALA A 12 40.82 26.40 17.50
C ALA A 12 41.58 27.56 18.12
N ILE A 13 41.58 27.67 19.43
CA ILE A 13 42.39 28.61 20.18
C ILE A 13 43.79 27.97 20.39
N LEU A 14 44.75 28.50 19.69
CA LEU A 14 46.17 28.15 19.83
C LEU A 14 46.74 28.99 20.99
N PHE A 15 47.02 28.36 22.13
CA PHE A 15 47.78 29.00 23.20
C PHE A 15 49.28 28.69 23.01
N ALA A 16 50.01 29.66 22.57
CA ALA A 16 51.47 29.62 22.62
C ALA A 16 51.94 30.02 24.02
N PHE A 17 52.57 29.09 24.72
CA PHE A 17 53.29 29.40 25.95
C PHE A 17 54.79 29.34 25.66
N THR A 18 55.42 30.51 25.78
CA THR A 18 56.88 30.66 25.66
C THR A 18 57.56 30.32 26.97
N MET A 19 58.57 29.49 26.81
CA MET A 19 59.75 29.16 27.59
C MET A 19 60.09 29.92 28.86
N GLY A 20 60.29 29.11 29.89
CA GLY A 20 61.25 29.38 30.92
C GLY A 20 62.20 28.16 31.06
N LEU A 21 63.41 28.23 30.58
CA LEU A 21 64.43 27.25 30.90
C LEU A 21 64.80 27.38 32.40
N ALA A 22 64.47 26.35 33.14
CA ALA A 22 65.11 26.05 34.43
C ALA A 22 65.65 24.63 34.32
N THR A 23 66.93 24.54 34.11
CA THR A 23 67.70 23.28 34.27
C THR A 23 67.82 22.98 35.74
N THR A 24 66.89 22.09 36.23
CA THR A 24 67.16 21.32 37.45
C THR A 24 67.37 19.88 37.02
N ALA A 25 68.54 19.38 37.15
CA ALA A 25 68.83 17.95 37.16
C ALA A 25 67.98 17.32 38.28
N CYS A 26 66.98 16.52 37.90
CA CYS A 26 66.28 15.64 38.78
C CYS A 26 66.32 14.25 38.20
N SER A 27 66.99 13.41 38.91
CA SER A 27 66.76 11.98 39.15
C SER A 27 66.25 11.14 38.00
N ASP A 28 66.96 10.09 37.71
CA ASP A 28 66.53 8.90 37.02
C ASP A 28 65.08 8.58 37.40
N ASP A 29 64.16 9.01 36.51
CA ASP A 29 62.89 8.37 36.46
C ASP A 29 63.20 6.99 35.88
N ASP A 30 63.20 5.97 36.73
CA ASP A 30 63.25 4.57 36.33
C ASP A 30 62.05 4.30 35.42
N GLN A 31 62.20 4.61 34.15
CA GLN A 31 61.25 4.22 33.12
C GLN A 31 61.24 2.70 33.14
N VAL A 32 60.22 2.11 33.76
CA VAL A 32 60.02 0.66 33.73
C VAL A 32 59.91 0.28 32.26
N GLU A 33 60.91 -0.40 31.73
CA GLU A 33 60.90 -0.89 30.36
C GLU A 33 59.80 -1.94 30.23
N VAL A 34 58.76 -1.65 29.41
CA VAL A 34 57.65 -2.57 29.22
C VAL A 34 58.07 -3.67 28.27
N PRO A 35 58.16 -4.93 28.72
CA PRO A 35 58.59 -6.03 27.87
C PRO A 35 57.58 -6.34 26.79
N GLU A 36 57.98 -6.93 25.66
CA GLU A 36 57.10 -7.34 24.59
C GLU A 36 55.96 -8.26 25.04
N ASN A 37 56.25 -9.16 26.00
CA ASN A 37 55.31 -10.04 26.65
C ASN A 37 54.78 -9.47 28.00
N TRP A 38 54.41 -8.20 28.00
CA TRP A 38 54.01 -7.41 29.17
C TRP A 38 52.78 -7.97 29.90
N VAL A 39 51.91 -8.73 29.19
CA VAL A 39 50.69 -9.33 29.75
C VAL A 39 50.57 -10.77 29.28
N THR A 40 50.09 -11.64 30.19
CA THR A 40 49.60 -12.96 29.86
C THR A 40 48.09 -12.95 30.05
N VAL A 41 47.33 -13.13 28.94
CA VAL A 41 45.86 -13.22 28.89
C VAL A 41 45.49 -14.15 27.75
N SER A 42 44.40 -14.88 27.90
CA SER A 42 43.89 -15.70 26.80
C SER A 42 43.45 -14.80 25.63
N THR A 43 43.97 -15.05 24.44
CA THR A 43 43.60 -14.38 23.18
C THR A 43 42.66 -15.24 22.35
N GLU A 44 42.27 -16.43 22.82
CA GLU A 44 41.22 -17.23 22.16
C GLU A 44 39.92 -16.45 22.15
N PRO A 45 39.18 -16.46 21.03
CA PRO A 45 37.92 -15.74 20.93
C PRO A 45 36.93 -16.20 22.01
N LEU A 46 36.40 -15.26 22.78
CA LEU A 46 35.35 -15.49 23.74
C LEU A 46 34.04 -15.78 23.01
N SER A 47 33.33 -16.83 23.38
CA SER A 47 32.05 -17.18 22.80
C SER A 47 30.93 -16.93 23.80
N VAL A 48 29.94 -16.11 23.40
CA VAL A 48 28.78 -15.73 24.20
C VAL A 48 27.51 -16.05 23.44
N GLY A 49 26.47 -16.53 24.13
CA GLY A 49 25.15 -16.74 23.54
C GLY A 49 24.50 -15.40 23.12
N TYR A 50 23.44 -15.45 22.32
CA TYR A 50 22.71 -14.25 21.89
C TYR A 50 22.16 -13.42 23.06
N GLN A 51 21.87 -14.07 24.21
CA GLN A 51 21.37 -13.39 25.42
C GLN A 51 22.42 -12.46 26.07
N GLY A 52 23.65 -12.47 25.55
CA GLY A 52 24.75 -11.72 26.17
C GLY A 52 25.18 -12.32 27.53
N THR A 53 25.76 -11.48 28.37
CA THR A 53 26.24 -11.88 29.72
C THR A 53 25.18 -11.72 30.81
N GLY A 54 24.05 -11.04 30.49
CA GLY A 54 22.99 -10.77 31.46
C GLY A 54 23.48 -9.92 32.64
N GLU A 55 23.25 -10.40 33.86
CA GLU A 55 23.67 -9.70 35.07
C GLU A 55 25.12 -10.04 35.50
N ASN A 56 25.74 -11.07 34.90
CA ASN A 56 27.07 -11.55 35.27
C ASN A 56 28.04 -11.36 34.13
N ASP A 57 28.97 -10.42 34.29
CA ASP A 57 30.04 -10.21 33.31
C ASP A 57 30.98 -11.43 33.27
N LEU A 58 31.57 -11.69 32.11
CA LEU A 58 32.59 -12.71 31.97
C LEU A 58 33.87 -12.22 32.63
N GLU A 59 34.44 -13.08 33.51
CA GLU A 59 35.71 -12.80 34.16
C GLU A 59 36.85 -13.48 33.41
N LEU A 60 37.88 -12.68 33.03
CA LEU A 60 39.13 -13.18 32.47
C LEU A 60 40.29 -12.83 33.43
N ASP A 61 41.07 -13.84 33.74
CA ASP A 61 42.31 -13.65 34.43
C ASP A 61 43.37 -13.12 33.45
N TYR A 62 44.14 -12.13 33.89
CA TYR A 62 45.34 -11.68 33.21
C TYR A 62 46.45 -11.44 34.26
N THR A 63 47.69 -11.57 33.85
CA THR A 63 48.86 -11.29 34.70
C THR A 63 49.81 -10.40 33.96
N LEU A 64 50.33 -9.40 34.66
CA LEU A 64 51.35 -8.51 34.14
C LEU A 64 52.78 -9.06 34.37
N ALA A 65 53.71 -8.74 33.50
CA ALA A 65 55.09 -9.08 33.71
C ALA A 65 55.63 -8.40 35.00
N GLY A 66 56.63 -8.99 35.61
CA GLY A 66 57.15 -8.50 36.90
C GLY A 66 57.64 -7.04 36.79
N GLY A 67 57.29 -6.23 37.77
CA GLY A 67 57.63 -4.81 37.86
C GLY A 67 56.57 -3.85 37.23
N LEU A 68 55.55 -4.36 36.55
CA LEU A 68 54.48 -3.54 35.98
C LEU A 68 53.36 -3.31 37.00
N ASP A 69 52.73 -2.15 36.97
CA ASP A 69 51.62 -1.76 37.83
C ASP A 69 50.26 -1.95 37.14
N GLY A 70 49.39 -2.81 37.64
CA GLY A 70 48.05 -3.05 37.09
C GLY A 70 47.13 -1.82 37.10
N ARG A 71 47.41 -0.79 37.88
CA ARG A 71 46.63 0.44 37.93
C ARG A 71 46.68 1.27 36.65
N VAL A 72 47.68 1.08 35.79
CA VAL A 72 47.82 1.73 34.51
C VAL A 72 47.19 0.98 33.35
N THR A 73 46.66 -0.23 33.63
CA THR A 73 46.00 -1.07 32.63
C THR A 73 44.56 -0.57 32.41
N TYR A 74 44.16 -0.40 31.16
CA TYR A 74 42.81 0.01 30.79
C TYR A 74 42.30 -0.71 29.54
N VAL A 75 41.01 -0.59 29.21
CA VAL A 75 40.41 -1.25 28.07
C VAL A 75 39.84 -0.22 27.09
N VAL A 76 40.14 -0.41 25.80
CA VAL A 76 39.52 0.35 24.71
C VAL A 76 38.49 -0.54 24.03
N ASN A 77 37.23 -0.13 24.07
CA ASN A 77 36.12 -0.83 23.44
C ASN A 77 35.86 -0.27 22.05
N HIS A 78 35.66 -1.16 21.05
CA HIS A 78 35.42 -0.75 19.65
C HIS A 78 33.95 -0.80 19.27
N GLU A 79 33.13 -1.57 20.02
CA GLU A 79 31.71 -1.68 19.77
C GLU A 79 30.90 -1.35 21.04
N SER A 80 29.78 -0.65 20.89
CA SER A 80 29.00 -0.19 22.01
C SER A 80 28.29 -1.32 22.80
N TRP A 81 27.98 -2.42 22.13
CA TRP A 81 27.28 -3.57 22.67
C TRP A 81 28.20 -4.57 23.42
N CYS A 82 29.51 -4.39 23.32
CA CYS A 82 30.51 -5.23 23.95
C CYS A 82 31.54 -4.33 24.65
N SER A 83 31.58 -4.39 25.95
CA SER A 83 32.50 -3.55 26.74
C SER A 83 33.34 -4.39 27.70
N GLY A 84 34.62 -4.07 27.74
CA GLY A 84 35.57 -4.60 28.75
C GLY A 84 35.98 -3.50 29.71
N TYR A 85 36.27 -3.89 30.93
CA TYR A 85 36.81 -3.00 31.96
C TYR A 85 37.58 -3.80 33.04
N ILE A 86 38.46 -3.14 33.76
CA ILE A 86 39.17 -3.76 34.89
C ILE A 86 38.34 -3.62 36.12
N GLY A 87 37.93 -4.75 36.66
CA GLY A 87 37.15 -4.83 37.91
C GLY A 87 37.96 -4.52 39.15
N SER A 88 37.29 -4.21 40.27
CA SER A 88 37.93 -3.97 41.58
C SER A 88 38.68 -5.19 42.11
N ASN A 89 38.34 -6.37 41.61
CA ASN A 89 39.01 -7.65 41.93
C ASN A 89 40.33 -7.87 41.12
N GLY A 90 40.69 -6.92 40.25
CA GLY A 90 41.88 -6.98 39.42
C GLY A 90 41.74 -7.90 38.19
N LYS A 91 40.53 -8.36 37.89
CA LYS A 91 40.23 -9.14 36.67
C LYS A 91 39.73 -8.27 35.53
N LEU A 92 39.93 -8.74 34.30
CA LEU A 92 39.24 -8.17 33.15
C LEU A 92 37.80 -8.71 33.12
N LEU A 93 36.85 -7.81 33.17
CA LEU A 93 35.41 -8.09 33.07
C LEU A 93 34.92 -7.72 31.71
N VAL A 94 34.13 -8.59 31.05
CA VAL A 94 33.57 -8.39 29.75
C VAL A 94 32.05 -8.48 29.83
N LYS A 95 31.38 -7.38 29.47
CA LYS A 95 29.93 -7.27 29.39
C LYS A 95 29.50 -7.29 27.93
N VAL A 96 28.53 -8.13 27.61
CA VAL A 96 27.95 -8.26 26.26
C VAL A 96 26.45 -8.11 26.37
N GLU A 97 25.89 -7.17 25.62
CA GLU A 97 24.45 -6.94 25.57
C GLU A 97 23.72 -8.03 24.78
N GLU A 98 22.44 -8.26 25.08
CA GLU A 98 21.57 -9.16 24.30
C GLU A 98 21.53 -8.73 22.84
N SER A 99 21.47 -9.70 21.93
CA SER A 99 21.41 -9.46 20.50
C SER A 99 20.16 -10.09 19.89
N GLY A 100 19.46 -9.31 19.04
CA GLY A 100 18.45 -9.83 18.13
C GLY A 100 19.00 -10.26 16.76
N ASP A 101 20.32 -10.21 16.55
CA ASP A 101 20.94 -10.55 15.28
C ASP A 101 20.91 -12.06 15.02
N VAL A 102 20.23 -12.45 13.96
CA VAL A 102 20.08 -13.86 13.55
C VAL A 102 21.31 -14.44 12.87
N HIS A 103 22.28 -13.60 12.49
CA HIS A 103 23.55 -14.04 11.91
C HIS A 103 24.66 -14.18 12.95
N GLY A 104 24.48 -13.59 14.14
CA GLY A 104 25.50 -13.41 15.15
C GLY A 104 26.42 -12.24 14.79
N ARG A 105 27.24 -11.84 15.72
CA ARG A 105 28.14 -10.69 15.56
C ARG A 105 29.45 -10.87 16.31
N SER A 106 30.46 -10.11 15.94
CA SER A 106 31.79 -10.15 16.54
C SER A 106 32.24 -8.75 16.93
N ALA A 107 32.90 -8.63 18.05
CA ALA A 107 33.50 -7.41 18.53
C ALA A 107 34.95 -7.63 18.91
N THR A 108 35.72 -6.56 18.90
CA THR A 108 37.08 -6.55 19.48
C THR A 108 37.19 -5.52 20.59
N MET A 109 38.09 -5.75 21.50
CA MET A 109 38.52 -4.79 22.51
C MET A 109 40.02 -4.91 22.72
N ASP A 110 40.65 -3.80 23.03
CA ASP A 110 42.10 -3.77 23.31
C ASP A 110 42.33 -3.60 24.80
N LEU A 111 43.03 -4.57 25.42
CA LEU A 111 43.65 -4.41 26.74
C LEU A 111 44.96 -3.63 26.57
N MET A 112 45.02 -2.47 27.17
CA MET A 112 46.11 -1.53 27.04
C MET A 112 46.91 -1.41 28.33
N TYR A 113 48.23 -1.33 28.25
CA TYR A 113 49.06 -0.89 29.35
C TYR A 113 49.40 0.61 29.19
N ASP A 114 49.80 1.00 27.97
CA ASP A 114 49.99 2.38 27.56
C ASP A 114 49.52 2.54 26.10
N THR A 115 49.87 3.64 25.47
CA THR A 115 49.47 3.92 24.06
C THR A 115 50.13 3.00 23.03
N ASN A 116 51.22 2.30 23.39
CA ASN A 116 52.01 1.48 22.49
C ASN A 116 51.87 -0.03 22.74
N HIS A 117 51.51 -0.42 23.98
CA HIS A 117 51.43 -1.82 24.39
C HIS A 117 49.97 -2.26 24.55
N LYS A 118 49.50 -3.08 23.62
CA LYS A 118 48.11 -3.57 23.57
C LYS A 118 48.04 -5.05 23.22
N VAL A 119 46.99 -5.69 23.71
CA VAL A 119 46.54 -7.03 23.28
C VAL A 119 45.06 -6.94 22.87
N THR A 120 44.77 -7.36 21.65
CA THR A 120 43.39 -7.36 21.15
C THR A 120 42.71 -8.68 21.50
N LEU A 121 41.54 -8.57 22.10
CA LEU A 121 40.65 -9.66 22.42
C LEU A 121 39.46 -9.66 21.50
N THR A 122 38.99 -10.83 21.11
CA THR A 122 37.81 -10.99 20.23
C THR A 122 36.67 -11.64 21.01
N VAL A 123 35.45 -11.11 20.82
CA VAL A 123 34.21 -11.68 21.40
C VAL A 123 33.28 -12.01 20.25
N ASN A 124 32.86 -13.27 20.16
CA ASN A 124 31.86 -13.75 19.21
C ASN A 124 30.54 -13.98 19.93
N GLN A 125 29.49 -13.30 19.49
CA GLN A 125 28.14 -13.50 20.00
C GLN A 125 27.33 -14.37 19.05
N GLY A 126 26.69 -15.40 19.63
CA GLY A 126 25.91 -16.36 18.88
C GLY A 126 24.64 -15.76 18.28
N LYS A 127 24.09 -16.49 17.30
CA LYS A 127 22.86 -16.11 16.56
C LYS A 127 21.65 -16.10 17.48
N ALA A 128 20.81 -15.07 17.37
CA ALA A 128 19.49 -15.05 17.97
C ALA A 128 18.55 -16.06 17.25
N PRO A 129 17.56 -16.61 17.95
CA PRO A 129 16.52 -17.41 17.31
C PRO A 129 15.75 -16.60 16.28
N VAL A 130 15.46 -17.22 15.13
CA VAL A 130 14.63 -16.60 14.10
C VAL A 130 13.17 -16.66 14.51
N ILE A 131 12.50 -15.52 14.49
CA ILE A 131 11.06 -15.41 14.68
C ILE A 131 10.47 -15.15 13.29
N PRO A 132 9.79 -16.15 12.68
CA PRO A 132 9.25 -16.00 11.32
C PRO A 132 8.04 -15.07 11.30
N VAL A 133 7.78 -14.44 10.15
CA VAL A 133 6.50 -13.78 9.87
C VAL A 133 5.44 -14.85 9.67
N THR A 134 4.33 -14.76 10.39
CA THR A 134 3.20 -15.70 10.32
C THR A 134 1.93 -15.10 9.74
N GLY A 135 1.90 -13.77 9.52
CA GLY A 135 0.75 -13.06 8.98
C GLY A 135 1.01 -11.57 8.83
N PHE A 136 -0.06 -10.86 8.51
CA PHE A 136 -0.08 -9.41 8.33
C PHE A 136 -1.25 -8.80 9.08
N ASP A 137 -1.07 -7.58 9.58
CA ASP A 137 -2.12 -6.70 10.06
C ASP A 137 -2.25 -5.54 9.05
N ASP A 138 -3.36 -5.51 8.34
CA ASP A 138 -3.72 -4.50 7.34
C ASP A 138 -4.78 -3.50 7.84
N SER A 139 -5.07 -3.53 9.12
CA SER A 139 -6.06 -2.64 9.76
C SER A 139 -5.71 -1.15 9.64
N GLY A 140 -4.47 -0.82 9.31
CA GLY A 140 -4.03 0.54 9.02
C GLY A 140 -4.43 1.05 7.63
N ILE A 141 -4.93 0.18 6.73
CA ILE A 141 -5.45 0.61 5.43
C ILE A 141 -6.82 1.27 5.64
N PRO A 142 -6.99 2.55 5.26
CA PRO A 142 -8.28 3.21 5.40
C PRO A 142 -9.33 2.56 4.48
N SER A 143 -10.60 2.68 4.83
CA SER A 143 -11.71 2.14 4.03
C SER A 143 -11.71 2.70 2.60
N THR A 144 -11.28 3.94 2.41
CA THR A 144 -11.07 4.60 1.11
C THR A 144 -9.98 5.66 1.22
N ILE A 145 -9.31 5.97 0.11
CA ILE A 145 -8.45 7.13 -0.09
C ILE A 145 -9.10 8.08 -1.10
N ASN A 146 -8.74 9.36 -1.10
CA ASN A 146 -9.22 10.32 -2.09
C ASN A 146 -8.34 10.29 -3.35
N LEU A 147 -8.81 10.96 -4.42
CA LEU A 147 -7.96 11.25 -5.58
C LEU A 147 -6.74 12.08 -5.15
N ASP A 148 -5.58 11.81 -5.75
CA ASP A 148 -4.29 12.44 -5.45
C ASP A 148 -3.80 12.25 -4.00
N GLU A 149 -4.50 11.47 -3.18
CA GLU A 149 -4.06 11.12 -1.82
C GLU A 149 -3.07 9.96 -1.87
N ALA A 150 -1.94 10.15 -1.20
CA ALA A 150 -0.92 9.12 -1.04
C ALA A 150 -1.11 8.34 0.26
N LEU A 151 -1.12 7.02 0.17
CA LEU A 151 -1.11 6.10 1.30
C LEU A 151 0.24 5.37 1.34
N ASP A 152 0.95 5.48 2.47
CA ASP A 152 2.16 4.69 2.71
C ASP A 152 1.77 3.28 3.22
N LEU A 153 1.93 2.28 2.36
CA LEU A 153 1.58 0.90 2.67
C LEU A 153 2.49 0.29 3.74
N SER A 154 3.74 0.76 3.89
CA SER A 154 4.65 0.26 4.93
C SER A 154 4.25 0.74 6.33
N GLU A 155 3.51 1.84 6.41
CA GLU A 155 2.90 2.31 7.64
C GLU A 155 1.53 1.66 7.89
N ALA A 156 0.76 1.40 6.83
CA ALA A 156 -0.60 0.87 6.91
C ALA A 156 -0.66 -0.65 7.12
N VAL A 157 0.38 -1.40 6.67
CA VAL A 157 0.47 -2.87 6.82
C VAL A 157 1.64 -3.23 7.71
N LYS A 158 1.42 -4.06 8.72
CA LYS A 158 2.45 -4.51 9.64
C LYS A 158 2.57 -6.03 9.60
N VAL A 159 3.78 -6.55 9.82
CA VAL A 159 3.99 -7.99 9.94
C VAL A 159 3.56 -8.51 11.32
N LEU A 160 3.10 -9.74 11.37
CA LEU A 160 2.80 -10.48 12.60
C LEU A 160 3.72 -11.70 12.72
N PRO A 161 4.27 -11.98 13.93
CA PRO A 161 4.18 -11.16 15.13
C PRO A 161 5.05 -9.88 15.02
N ALA A 162 4.74 -8.87 15.82
CA ALA A 162 5.45 -7.58 15.78
C ALA A 162 6.96 -7.67 16.07
N ASN A 163 7.41 -8.73 16.74
CA ASN A 163 8.81 -9.04 17.01
C ASN A 163 9.43 -10.00 15.98
N ALA A 164 8.82 -10.21 14.82
CA ALA A 164 9.42 -10.99 13.72
C ALA A 164 10.83 -10.47 13.39
N SER A 165 11.74 -11.39 13.04
CA SER A 165 13.14 -11.05 12.76
C SER A 165 13.30 -10.24 11.46
N PHE A 166 12.43 -10.47 10.47
CA PHE A 166 12.44 -9.78 9.18
C PHE A 166 11.09 -9.09 8.97
N LYS A 167 11.10 -7.76 8.82
CA LYS A 167 9.89 -6.93 8.78
C LYS A 167 9.75 -6.11 7.51
N THR A 168 10.72 -6.23 6.59
CA THR A 168 10.71 -5.48 5.34
C THR A 168 9.60 -6.00 4.44
N LEU A 169 8.78 -5.08 3.93
CA LEU A 169 7.69 -5.38 3.01
C LEU A 169 8.04 -4.94 1.59
N THR A 170 7.56 -5.71 0.62
CA THR A 170 7.53 -5.30 -0.79
C THR A 170 6.10 -5.35 -1.28
N PHE A 171 5.78 -4.48 -2.24
CA PHE A 171 4.45 -4.27 -2.76
C PHE A 171 4.42 -4.42 -4.27
N GLU A 172 3.44 -5.14 -4.79
CA GLU A 172 3.23 -5.38 -6.21
C GLU A 172 1.76 -5.14 -6.55
N LEU A 173 1.49 -4.29 -7.54
CA LEU A 173 0.13 -4.07 -8.03
C LEU A 173 -0.32 -5.27 -8.85
N ILE A 174 -1.43 -5.93 -8.44
CA ILE A 174 -1.98 -7.12 -9.11
C ILE A 174 -3.04 -6.71 -10.13
N SER A 175 -3.88 -5.73 -9.76
CA SER A 175 -4.95 -5.21 -10.62
C SER A 175 -5.39 -3.83 -10.16
N GLY A 176 -6.01 -3.07 -11.06
CA GLY A 176 -6.51 -1.73 -10.78
C GLY A 176 -5.48 -0.65 -11.08
N GLU A 177 -4.62 -0.87 -12.06
CA GLU A 177 -3.63 0.10 -12.55
C GLU A 177 -4.26 1.39 -13.07
N GLU A 178 -5.55 1.34 -13.46
CA GLU A 178 -6.31 2.53 -13.84
C GLU A 178 -6.79 3.35 -12.65
N PHE A 179 -6.82 2.76 -11.43
CA PHE A 179 -7.36 3.43 -10.23
C PHE A 179 -6.28 3.97 -9.32
N VAL A 180 -5.09 3.38 -9.36
CA VAL A 180 -3.97 3.77 -8.49
C VAL A 180 -2.65 3.75 -9.23
N THR A 181 -1.72 4.58 -8.77
CA THR A 181 -0.30 4.45 -9.10
C THR A 181 0.44 3.95 -7.88
N LEU A 182 1.19 2.84 -8.03
CA LEU A 182 2.07 2.31 -6.99
C LEU A 182 3.52 2.65 -7.31
N SER A 183 4.21 3.31 -6.37
CA SER A 183 5.63 3.64 -6.46
C SER A 183 6.34 3.30 -5.16
N GLY A 184 7.11 2.22 -5.16
CA GLY A 184 7.73 1.68 -3.95
C GLY A 184 6.65 1.23 -2.94
N ASN A 185 6.59 1.88 -1.80
CA ASN A 185 5.59 1.66 -0.75
C ASN A 185 4.42 2.65 -0.77
N SER A 186 4.43 3.63 -1.69
CA SER A 186 3.39 4.64 -1.79
C SER A 186 2.38 4.30 -2.87
N VAL A 187 1.09 4.25 -2.52
CA VAL A 187 -0.02 4.13 -3.46
C VAL A 187 -0.79 5.44 -3.49
N ILE A 188 -1.08 5.95 -4.71
CA ILE A 188 -1.76 7.22 -4.94
C ILE A 188 -3.04 6.94 -5.74
N GLY A 189 -4.17 7.47 -5.29
CA GLY A 189 -5.46 7.39 -6.00
C GLY A 189 -5.44 8.22 -7.29
N VAL A 190 -5.80 7.61 -8.42
CA VAL A 190 -5.84 8.25 -9.75
C VAL A 190 -7.27 8.37 -10.26
N GLU A 191 -8.04 7.29 -10.15
CA GLU A 191 -9.44 7.21 -10.58
C GLU A 191 -10.28 6.50 -9.51
N PRO A 192 -11.57 6.78 -9.37
CA PRO A 192 -12.44 6.06 -8.44
C PRO A 192 -12.55 4.58 -8.79
N GLY A 193 -12.29 3.71 -7.84
CA GLY A 193 -12.35 2.26 -8.04
C GLY A 193 -11.59 1.47 -6.98
N GLU A 194 -11.22 0.24 -7.29
CA GLU A 194 -10.54 -0.67 -6.38
C GLU A 194 -9.29 -1.25 -7.04
N ALA A 195 -8.17 -1.21 -6.32
CA ALA A 195 -6.93 -1.85 -6.71
C ALA A 195 -6.56 -2.96 -5.73
N LYS A 196 -5.97 -4.04 -6.23
CA LYS A 196 -5.40 -5.12 -5.41
C LYS A 196 -3.90 -5.07 -5.45
N ILE A 197 -3.31 -5.12 -4.28
CA ILE A 197 -1.86 -5.04 -4.07
C ILE A 197 -1.42 -6.28 -3.29
N LYS A 198 -0.45 -6.99 -3.83
CA LYS A 198 0.23 -8.08 -3.14
C LYS A 198 1.28 -7.49 -2.22
N VAL A 199 1.21 -7.88 -0.96
CA VAL A 199 2.19 -7.53 0.08
C VAL A 199 3.00 -8.78 0.39
N THR A 200 4.32 -8.68 0.29
CA THR A 200 5.23 -9.78 0.59
C THR A 200 6.19 -9.35 1.68
N ALA A 201 6.26 -10.12 2.76
CA ALA A 201 7.33 -9.98 3.74
C ALA A 201 8.59 -10.58 3.17
N THR A 202 9.63 -9.75 2.98
CA THR A 202 10.94 -10.25 2.55
C THR A 202 11.57 -11.03 3.70
N SER A 203 12.21 -12.13 3.38
CA SER A 203 12.97 -12.95 4.33
C SER A 203 14.40 -13.09 3.84
N ASP A 204 15.31 -13.35 4.78
CA ASP A 204 16.63 -13.83 4.41
C ASP A 204 16.51 -15.30 3.97
N ALA A 205 16.74 -15.56 2.69
CA ALA A 205 16.59 -16.89 2.11
C ALA A 205 17.53 -17.95 2.74
N GLU A 206 18.66 -17.52 3.30
CA GLU A 206 19.61 -18.40 3.98
C GLU A 206 19.11 -18.80 5.38
N VAL A 207 18.25 -17.96 5.98
CA VAL A 207 17.84 -18.12 7.38
C VAL A 207 16.42 -18.67 7.51
N VAL A 208 15.47 -18.25 6.67
CA VAL A 208 14.02 -18.53 6.87
C VAL A 208 13.35 -19.18 5.66
N GLY A 209 13.97 -19.16 4.48
CA GLY A 209 13.34 -19.59 3.22
C GLY A 209 12.48 -18.48 2.59
N ALA A 210 11.50 -18.87 1.77
CA ALA A 210 10.65 -17.92 1.06
C ALA A 210 9.75 -17.12 2.01
N GLY A 211 9.65 -15.81 1.79
CA GLY A 211 8.72 -14.95 2.52
C GLY A 211 7.27 -15.31 2.23
N ILE A 212 6.37 -14.97 3.16
CA ILE A 212 4.93 -15.11 2.98
C ILE A 212 4.35 -13.85 2.35
N SER A 213 3.19 -13.99 1.68
CA SER A 213 2.49 -12.87 1.07
C SER A 213 0.99 -12.91 1.34
N THR A 214 0.36 -11.74 1.23
CA THR A 214 -1.09 -11.54 1.27
C THR A 214 -1.51 -10.54 0.22
N GLU A 215 -2.83 -10.47 -0.06
CA GLU A 215 -3.41 -9.44 -0.92
C GLU A 215 -4.19 -8.44 -0.05
N VAL A 216 -4.01 -7.16 -0.32
CA VAL A 216 -4.78 -6.08 0.27
C VAL A 216 -5.52 -5.30 -0.82
N THR A 217 -6.66 -4.71 -0.46
CA THR A 217 -7.45 -3.89 -1.38
C THR A 217 -7.38 -2.43 -0.96
N VAL A 218 -7.02 -1.56 -1.89
CA VAL A 218 -7.10 -0.11 -1.74
C VAL A 218 -8.25 0.40 -2.59
N LYS A 219 -9.16 1.18 -1.99
CA LYS A 219 -10.31 1.78 -2.67
C LYS A 219 -10.11 3.27 -2.80
N VAL A 220 -10.28 3.77 -4.01
CA VAL A 220 -10.25 5.21 -4.31
C VAL A 220 -11.66 5.74 -4.34
N LYS A 221 -11.97 6.69 -3.47
CA LYS A 221 -13.30 7.30 -3.34
C LYS A 221 -13.59 8.23 -4.51
N GLY A 222 -14.83 8.20 -5.01
CA GLY A 222 -15.30 9.13 -6.02
C GLY A 222 -16.44 8.58 -6.86
N ASP A 223 -16.85 9.36 -7.83
CA ASP A 223 -17.91 9.06 -8.79
C ASP A 223 -17.29 8.94 -10.19
N ARG A 224 -17.37 7.75 -10.77
CA ARG A 224 -16.88 7.45 -12.11
C ARG A 224 -18.04 7.05 -13.03
N LYS A 225 -18.34 7.89 -14.04
CA LYS A 225 -19.19 7.46 -15.17
C LYS A 225 -18.39 6.51 -16.05
N LEU A 226 -19.00 5.38 -16.43
CA LEU A 226 -18.35 4.43 -17.34
C LEU A 226 -18.22 5.04 -18.74
N ASP A 227 -17.08 4.81 -19.41
CA ASP A 227 -16.89 5.22 -20.80
C ASP A 227 -17.82 4.43 -21.73
N ARG A 228 -18.77 5.14 -22.33
CA ARG A 228 -19.77 4.57 -23.24
C ARG A 228 -19.48 4.76 -24.72
N SER A 229 -18.30 5.28 -25.06
CA SER A 229 -17.91 5.60 -26.45
C SER A 229 -17.93 4.40 -27.40
N LYS A 230 -17.80 3.18 -26.85
CA LYS A 230 -17.83 1.91 -27.60
C LYS A 230 -19.08 1.08 -27.35
N TRP A 231 -20.02 1.59 -26.56
CA TRP A 231 -21.23 0.84 -26.26
C TRP A 231 -22.12 0.75 -27.48
N THR A 232 -22.83 -0.36 -27.57
CA THR A 232 -23.86 -0.57 -28.57
C THR A 232 -25.17 -0.96 -27.90
N ALA A 233 -26.29 -0.67 -28.54
CA ALA A 233 -27.59 -1.11 -28.03
C ALA A 233 -28.42 -1.72 -29.13
N LYS A 234 -29.37 -2.56 -28.73
CA LYS A 234 -30.39 -3.15 -29.61
C LYS A 234 -31.72 -3.26 -28.87
N THR A 235 -32.80 -3.31 -29.64
CA THR A 235 -34.14 -3.57 -29.10
C THR A 235 -34.26 -4.98 -28.51
N ILE A 236 -35.16 -5.18 -27.54
CA ILE A 236 -35.44 -6.49 -26.97
C ILE A 236 -36.27 -7.32 -27.97
N GLY A 237 -35.98 -8.62 -28.02
CA GLY A 237 -36.81 -9.60 -28.72
C GLY A 237 -36.86 -9.43 -30.25
N GLY A 238 -35.91 -8.70 -30.82
CA GLY A 238 -35.89 -8.44 -32.26
C GLY A 238 -36.96 -7.49 -32.76
N LEU A 239 -37.58 -6.72 -31.85
CA LEU A 239 -38.55 -5.68 -32.20
C LEU A 239 -37.86 -4.54 -32.95
N ASP A 240 -38.61 -3.86 -33.84
CA ASP A 240 -38.12 -2.68 -34.53
C ASP A 240 -38.27 -1.42 -33.66
N PHE A 241 -37.28 -0.54 -33.69
CA PHE A 241 -37.42 0.81 -33.14
C PHE A 241 -38.33 1.69 -34.02
N CYS A 242 -38.90 2.76 -33.44
CA CYS A 242 -39.73 3.70 -34.20
C CYS A 242 -38.87 4.76 -34.86
N PRO A 243 -38.59 4.69 -36.18
CA PRO A 243 -37.79 5.71 -36.86
C PRO A 243 -38.61 7.02 -36.97
N ASP A 244 -37.93 8.14 -36.70
CA ASP A 244 -38.54 9.47 -36.79
C ASP A 244 -37.47 10.51 -37.12
N ALA A 245 -37.64 11.22 -38.21
CA ALA A 245 -36.67 12.22 -38.69
C ALA A 245 -36.38 13.32 -37.66
N ALA A 246 -37.29 13.61 -36.76
CA ALA A 246 -37.13 14.64 -35.73
C ALA A 246 -36.32 14.18 -34.50
N ILE A 247 -36.27 12.87 -34.25
CA ILE A 247 -35.69 12.32 -33.01
C ILE A 247 -34.72 11.16 -33.26
N ASN A 248 -34.52 10.75 -34.49
CA ASN A 248 -33.83 9.57 -34.98
C ASN A 248 -34.55 8.24 -34.57
N GLY A 249 -34.77 7.96 -33.30
CA GLY A 249 -35.47 6.78 -32.78
C GLY A 249 -34.60 5.55 -32.55
N ALA A 250 -33.41 5.51 -33.12
CA ALA A 250 -32.52 4.35 -33.08
C ALA A 250 -31.87 4.14 -31.69
N PRO A 251 -31.45 2.90 -31.35
CA PRO A 251 -30.83 2.59 -30.06
C PRO A 251 -29.54 3.35 -29.77
N GLU A 252 -28.79 3.76 -30.79
CA GLU A 252 -27.55 4.54 -30.68
C GLU A 252 -27.76 5.92 -30.06
N CYS A 253 -28.99 6.46 -30.12
CA CYS A 253 -29.34 7.70 -29.42
C CYS A 253 -29.19 7.64 -27.91
N LEU A 254 -29.12 6.44 -27.31
CA LEU A 254 -28.89 6.28 -25.87
C LEU A 254 -27.51 6.76 -25.43
N PHE A 255 -26.58 7.00 -26.37
CA PHE A 255 -25.17 7.29 -26.09
C PHE A 255 -24.61 8.49 -26.88
N ASP A 256 -25.47 9.30 -27.54
CA ASP A 256 -25.03 10.36 -28.44
C ASP A 256 -24.87 11.73 -27.76
N ASP A 257 -25.05 11.81 -26.45
CA ASP A 257 -24.96 13.02 -25.62
C ASP A 257 -25.95 14.14 -26.03
N LYS A 258 -27.07 13.76 -26.67
CA LYS A 258 -28.07 14.71 -27.15
C LYS A 258 -29.45 14.38 -26.56
N THR A 259 -29.98 15.28 -25.78
CA THR A 259 -31.32 15.15 -25.24
C THR A 259 -32.44 15.45 -26.23
N SER A 260 -32.10 15.94 -27.44
CA SER A 260 -33.05 16.16 -28.56
C SER A 260 -33.35 14.89 -29.35
N THR A 261 -32.42 13.96 -29.41
CA THR A 261 -32.58 12.61 -29.96
C THR A 261 -33.03 11.66 -28.88
N CYS A 262 -33.53 10.48 -29.23
CA CYS A 262 -33.91 9.45 -28.26
C CYS A 262 -34.09 8.09 -28.92
N TYR A 263 -33.81 7.03 -28.17
CA TYR A 263 -34.32 5.72 -28.49
C TYR A 263 -35.85 5.73 -28.35
N SER A 264 -36.55 5.25 -29.35
CA SER A 264 -38.04 5.22 -29.39
C SER A 264 -38.52 3.85 -29.82
N ILE A 265 -39.39 3.25 -29.03
CA ILE A 265 -40.02 1.96 -29.33
C ILE A 265 -41.57 2.06 -29.17
N CYS A 266 -42.33 1.42 -30.06
CA CYS A 266 -43.77 1.40 -29.96
C CYS A 266 -44.18 0.67 -28.65
N LYS A 267 -45.16 1.24 -27.93
CA LYS A 267 -45.80 0.57 -26.79
C LYS A 267 -46.52 -0.67 -27.23
N PRO A 268 -46.68 -1.69 -26.39
CA PRO A 268 -47.40 -2.91 -26.72
C PRO A 268 -48.82 -2.64 -27.28
N GLY A 269 -49.09 -3.18 -28.45
CA GLY A 269 -50.37 -2.97 -29.19
C GLY A 269 -50.50 -1.64 -29.88
N LYS A 270 -49.41 -0.85 -29.99
CA LYS A 270 -49.40 0.44 -30.71
C LYS A 270 -48.50 0.39 -31.95
N SER A 271 -48.72 1.38 -32.83
CA SER A 271 -47.95 1.55 -34.05
C SER A 271 -47.54 3.03 -34.20
N TYR A 272 -46.32 3.27 -34.71
CA TYR A 272 -45.77 4.59 -34.99
C TYR A 272 -44.60 4.48 -35.96
N GLY A 273 -44.45 5.44 -36.88
CA GLY A 273 -43.33 5.50 -37.81
C GLY A 273 -43.16 4.29 -38.74
N GLY A 274 -44.26 3.60 -39.05
CA GLY A 274 -44.23 2.42 -39.92
C GLY A 274 -43.91 1.11 -39.19
N THR A 275 -43.66 1.16 -37.87
CA THR A 275 -43.41 0.00 -37.03
C THR A 275 -44.56 -0.27 -36.06
N SER A 276 -44.61 -1.47 -35.51
CA SER A 276 -45.64 -1.87 -34.50
C SER A 276 -45.05 -2.85 -33.50
N THR A 277 -45.59 -2.81 -32.28
CA THR A 277 -45.24 -3.78 -31.23
C THR A 277 -46.44 -4.65 -30.89
N PRO A 278 -46.32 -5.96 -30.86
CA PRO A 278 -47.41 -6.86 -30.49
C PRO A 278 -47.96 -6.58 -29.08
N VAL A 279 -49.24 -6.88 -28.88
CA VAL A 279 -49.85 -6.81 -27.53
C VAL A 279 -49.11 -7.76 -26.60
N GLY A 280 -48.79 -7.32 -25.39
CA GLY A 280 -48.10 -8.12 -24.37
C GLY A 280 -46.62 -8.33 -24.59
N ALA A 281 -46.01 -7.74 -25.64
CA ALA A 281 -44.58 -7.81 -25.84
C ALA A 281 -43.82 -7.03 -24.76
N THR A 282 -42.69 -7.57 -24.30
CA THR A 282 -41.73 -6.86 -23.46
C THR A 282 -40.95 -5.90 -24.32
N ILE A 283 -40.93 -4.62 -23.95
CA ILE A 283 -40.22 -3.56 -24.66
C ILE A 283 -39.07 -3.01 -23.83
N GLY A 284 -38.08 -2.46 -24.50
CA GLY A 284 -36.87 -1.93 -23.90
C GLY A 284 -35.65 -2.15 -24.79
N PHE A 285 -34.48 -2.19 -24.21
CA PHE A 285 -33.22 -2.31 -24.94
C PHE A 285 -32.20 -3.19 -24.21
N VAL A 286 -31.20 -3.66 -24.93
CA VAL A 286 -30.01 -4.34 -24.38
C VAL A 286 -28.79 -3.53 -24.78
N VAL A 287 -27.99 -3.13 -23.79
CA VAL A 287 -26.68 -2.50 -23.96
C VAL A 287 -25.60 -3.57 -23.94
N ASP A 288 -24.66 -3.52 -24.89
CA ASP A 288 -23.39 -4.25 -24.83
C ASP A 288 -22.27 -3.25 -24.52
N MET A 289 -21.65 -3.36 -23.37
CA MET A 289 -20.56 -2.52 -22.90
C MET A 289 -19.20 -2.97 -23.43
N GLN A 290 -19.15 -4.02 -24.28
CA GLN A 290 -17.97 -4.65 -24.88
C GLN A 290 -17.10 -5.48 -23.91
N SER A 291 -17.11 -5.15 -22.63
CA SER A 291 -16.46 -5.90 -21.56
C SER A 291 -17.30 -5.85 -20.29
N ALA A 292 -17.05 -6.76 -19.35
CA ALA A 292 -17.66 -6.68 -18.03
C ALA A 292 -17.19 -5.43 -17.31
N GLN A 293 -18.12 -4.64 -16.77
CA GLN A 293 -17.88 -3.39 -16.06
C GLN A 293 -18.57 -3.42 -14.70
N LYS A 294 -17.93 -2.87 -13.67
CA LYS A 294 -18.55 -2.66 -12.37
C LYS A 294 -19.35 -1.36 -12.36
N PHE A 295 -20.58 -1.41 -11.86
CA PHE A 295 -21.44 -0.23 -11.71
C PHE A 295 -22.40 -0.42 -10.54
N ASN A 296 -22.82 0.69 -9.91
CA ASN A 296 -23.79 0.72 -8.83
C ASN A 296 -24.77 1.89 -8.91
N TYR A 297 -24.81 2.60 -10.03
CA TYR A 297 -25.86 3.56 -10.31
C TYR A 297 -26.16 3.66 -11.80
N VAL A 298 -27.35 4.19 -12.10
CA VAL A 298 -27.85 4.48 -13.43
C VAL A 298 -28.16 5.97 -13.52
N ILE A 299 -27.73 6.63 -14.62
CA ILE A 299 -28.27 7.93 -15.00
C ILE A 299 -29.25 7.69 -16.14
N TRP A 300 -30.46 8.16 -15.92
CA TRP A 300 -31.57 8.09 -16.89
C TRP A 300 -31.94 9.49 -17.32
N THR A 301 -32.01 9.73 -18.64
CA THR A 301 -32.39 11.03 -19.18
C THR A 301 -33.58 10.90 -20.11
N HIS A 302 -34.66 11.61 -19.77
CA HIS A 302 -35.80 11.77 -20.64
C HIS A 302 -35.49 12.78 -21.76
N ARG A 303 -36.19 12.66 -22.87
CA ARG A 303 -36.08 13.61 -23.99
C ARG A 303 -36.41 15.05 -23.56
N ASN A 304 -35.74 16.03 -24.15
CA ASN A 304 -35.85 17.46 -23.79
C ASN A 304 -37.24 18.07 -23.95
N THR A 305 -38.10 17.51 -24.80
CA THR A 305 -39.50 17.98 -24.94
C THR A 305 -40.37 17.62 -23.74
N PHE A 306 -39.88 16.73 -22.87
CA PHE A 306 -40.45 16.39 -21.59
C PHE A 306 -41.94 16.00 -21.61
N GLN A 307 -42.36 15.32 -22.70
CA GLN A 307 -43.73 14.86 -22.84
C GLN A 307 -43.99 13.61 -21.98
N LYS A 308 -44.67 13.77 -20.86
CA LYS A 308 -44.94 12.68 -19.89
C LYS A 308 -45.58 11.44 -20.54
N MET A 309 -46.39 11.62 -21.59
CA MET A 309 -47.01 10.52 -22.31
C MET A 309 -46.02 9.63 -23.07
N LEU A 310 -44.78 10.05 -23.29
CA LEU A 310 -43.74 9.30 -23.98
C LEU A 310 -42.63 8.80 -23.03
N GLN A 311 -42.67 9.21 -21.79
CA GLN A 311 -41.71 8.79 -20.79
C GLN A 311 -41.87 7.35 -20.35
N VAL A 312 -40.78 6.72 -19.96
CA VAL A 312 -40.74 5.49 -19.17
C VAL A 312 -40.77 5.88 -17.70
N TRP A 313 -41.60 5.25 -16.90
CA TRP A 313 -41.81 5.54 -15.48
C TRP A 313 -41.23 4.47 -14.55
N GLY A 314 -40.95 3.29 -15.11
CA GLY A 314 -40.31 2.20 -14.40
C GLY A 314 -39.58 1.26 -15.35
N ALA A 315 -38.49 0.69 -14.87
CA ALA A 315 -37.71 -0.26 -15.63
C ALA A 315 -37.13 -1.34 -14.74
N LYS A 316 -37.00 -2.55 -15.27
CA LYS A 316 -36.26 -3.66 -14.67
C LYS A 316 -34.91 -3.74 -15.36
N LEU A 317 -33.85 -3.70 -14.56
CA LEU A 317 -32.48 -3.88 -14.98
C LEU A 317 -32.08 -5.35 -14.78
N LEU A 318 -31.49 -5.96 -15.81
CA LEU A 318 -30.96 -7.33 -15.76
C LEU A 318 -29.53 -7.31 -16.35
N GLY A 319 -28.64 -8.09 -15.75
CA GLY A 319 -27.25 -8.24 -16.16
C GLY A 319 -26.94 -9.59 -16.78
N SER A 320 -25.98 -9.62 -17.71
CA SER A 320 -25.49 -10.84 -18.33
C SER A 320 -24.03 -10.68 -18.77
N ASN A 321 -23.27 -11.77 -18.75
CA ASN A 321 -21.91 -11.82 -19.32
C ASN A 321 -21.83 -12.59 -20.64
N ASP A 322 -22.88 -13.37 -20.99
CA ASP A 322 -22.98 -14.15 -22.24
C ASP A 322 -23.96 -13.57 -23.26
N GLY A 323 -24.74 -12.54 -22.86
CA GLY A 323 -25.75 -11.90 -23.68
C GLY A 323 -27.03 -12.74 -23.91
N ASN A 324 -27.14 -13.90 -23.26
CA ASN A 324 -28.26 -14.86 -23.40
C ASN A 324 -29.00 -15.07 -22.08
N THR A 325 -28.25 -15.36 -21.01
CA THR A 325 -28.79 -15.61 -19.67
C THR A 325 -28.72 -14.33 -18.86
N PHE A 326 -29.88 -13.78 -18.49
CA PHE A 326 -29.98 -12.52 -17.77
C PHE A 326 -30.45 -12.73 -16.33
N THR A 327 -29.79 -12.12 -15.38
CA THR A 327 -30.14 -12.11 -13.96
C THR A 327 -30.63 -10.72 -13.57
N GLU A 328 -31.74 -10.65 -12.80
CA GLU A 328 -32.25 -9.37 -12.32
C GLU A 328 -31.24 -8.69 -11.40
N ILE A 329 -30.99 -7.42 -11.69
CA ILE A 329 -30.19 -6.53 -10.85
C ILE A 329 -31.10 -5.77 -9.90
N GLN A 330 -32.05 -5.02 -10.47
CA GLN A 330 -33.01 -4.22 -9.70
C GLN A 330 -34.15 -3.72 -10.58
N THR A 331 -35.34 -3.56 -10.01
CA THR A 331 -36.41 -2.76 -10.60
C THR A 331 -36.31 -1.33 -10.07
N ILE A 332 -36.33 -0.36 -10.98
CA ILE A 332 -36.21 1.08 -10.67
C ILE A 332 -37.51 1.81 -11.02
N THR A 333 -37.84 2.82 -10.22
CA THR A 333 -38.89 3.80 -10.51
C THR A 333 -38.27 5.11 -10.96
N LEU A 334 -38.84 5.71 -12.00
CA LEU A 334 -38.32 6.92 -12.63
C LEU A 334 -39.21 8.11 -12.31
N ASP A 335 -38.63 9.19 -11.83
CA ASP A 335 -39.37 10.42 -11.55
C ASP A 335 -39.81 11.10 -12.86
N GLN A 336 -41.12 11.32 -12.97
CA GLN A 336 -41.71 11.99 -14.12
C GLN A 336 -41.47 13.52 -14.15
N GLY A 337 -41.01 14.09 -13.03
CA GLY A 337 -40.73 15.51 -12.88
C GLY A 337 -39.30 15.93 -13.24
N SER A 338 -38.39 14.97 -13.33
CA SER A 338 -36.96 15.21 -13.59
C SER A 338 -36.57 14.78 -15.01
N GLN A 339 -35.88 15.65 -15.74
CA GLN A 339 -35.38 15.30 -17.07
C GLN A 339 -34.25 14.29 -16.98
N THR A 340 -33.30 14.51 -16.06
CA THR A 340 -32.18 13.61 -15.79
C THR A 340 -32.20 13.24 -14.32
N GLN A 341 -32.00 11.98 -14.01
CA GLN A 341 -31.98 11.47 -12.65
C GLN A 341 -30.92 10.39 -12.49
N THR A 342 -30.29 10.36 -11.33
CA THR A 342 -29.35 9.32 -10.92
C THR A 342 -30.03 8.40 -9.94
N ILE A 343 -30.00 7.13 -10.21
CA ILE A 343 -30.61 6.07 -9.37
C ILE A 343 -29.48 5.18 -8.86
N GLU A 344 -29.21 5.19 -7.55
CA GLU A 344 -28.28 4.26 -6.94
C GLU A 344 -28.88 2.85 -6.92
N LEU A 345 -28.06 1.86 -7.22
CA LEU A 345 -28.44 0.45 -7.12
C LEU A 345 -28.10 -0.06 -5.72
N THR A 346 -28.89 -1.03 -5.24
CA THR A 346 -28.70 -1.62 -3.90
C THR A 346 -27.33 -2.28 -3.75
N ASN A 347 -26.82 -2.88 -4.83
CA ASN A 347 -25.53 -3.57 -4.84
C ASN A 347 -24.70 -3.16 -6.06
N THR A 348 -23.38 -3.23 -5.93
CA THR A 348 -22.47 -3.16 -7.08
C THR A 348 -22.65 -4.41 -7.92
N SER A 349 -22.84 -4.22 -9.22
CA SER A 349 -23.00 -5.27 -10.23
C SER A 349 -21.82 -5.25 -11.18
N GLU A 350 -21.48 -6.42 -11.75
CA GLU A 350 -20.41 -6.56 -12.74
C GLU A 350 -20.89 -7.42 -13.91
N TYR A 351 -21.22 -6.75 -15.03
CA TYR A 351 -21.72 -7.40 -16.23
C TYR A 351 -21.19 -6.74 -17.49
N ARG A 352 -21.18 -7.49 -18.61
CA ARG A 352 -20.94 -6.95 -19.95
C ARG A 352 -22.21 -6.43 -20.58
N TYR A 353 -23.34 -7.14 -20.41
CA TYR A 353 -24.61 -6.77 -21.01
C TYR A 353 -25.59 -6.31 -19.95
N VAL A 354 -26.28 -5.22 -20.21
CA VAL A 354 -27.38 -4.73 -19.39
C VAL A 354 -28.65 -4.66 -20.22
N ARG A 355 -29.64 -5.45 -19.83
CA ARG A 355 -30.98 -5.44 -20.42
C ARG A 355 -31.90 -4.58 -19.55
N VAL A 356 -32.60 -3.68 -20.21
CA VAL A 356 -33.57 -2.75 -19.60
C VAL A 356 -34.95 -3.06 -20.13
N GLU A 357 -35.81 -3.60 -19.29
CA GLU A 357 -37.21 -3.89 -19.61
C GLU A 357 -38.11 -2.80 -19.01
N TYR A 358 -38.95 -2.15 -19.83
CA TYR A 358 -39.86 -1.14 -19.34
C TYR A 358 -41.01 -1.80 -18.59
N THR A 359 -41.18 -1.44 -17.34
CA THR A 359 -42.22 -2.02 -16.46
C THR A 359 -43.39 -1.08 -16.26
N ASP A 360 -43.18 0.24 -16.42
CA ASP A 360 -44.22 1.24 -16.27
C ASP A 360 -44.04 2.39 -17.29
N PHE A 361 -45.12 2.82 -17.91
CA PHE A 361 -45.22 3.93 -18.87
C PHE A 361 -46.71 4.27 -19.09
N ASN A 362 -47.01 5.46 -19.62
CA ASN A 362 -48.37 5.81 -19.94
C ASN A 362 -48.93 4.94 -21.09
N ALA A 363 -49.67 3.88 -20.77
CA ALA A 363 -50.23 2.95 -21.77
C ALA A 363 -51.41 3.54 -22.55
N SER A 364 -52.11 4.52 -22.00
CA SER A 364 -53.33 5.09 -22.60
C SER A 364 -53.06 6.25 -23.56
N SER A 365 -51.92 6.91 -23.46
CA SER A 365 -51.58 8.10 -24.26
C SER A 365 -50.19 7.98 -24.87
N GLY A 366 -50.03 8.49 -26.11
CA GLY A 366 -48.81 8.37 -26.91
C GLY A 366 -48.59 6.95 -27.45
N SER A 367 -47.97 6.83 -28.61
CA SER A 367 -47.74 5.55 -29.30
C SER A 367 -46.44 4.89 -28.95
N SER A 368 -45.42 5.67 -28.53
CA SER A 368 -44.08 5.17 -28.24
C SER A 368 -43.66 5.44 -26.81
N ALA A 369 -42.65 4.71 -26.33
CA ALA A 369 -41.86 4.99 -25.13
C ALA A 369 -40.48 5.44 -25.55
N GLN A 370 -39.98 6.50 -24.93
CA GLN A 370 -38.77 7.23 -25.37
C GLN A 370 -37.78 7.41 -24.22
N VAL A 371 -36.49 7.21 -24.52
CA VAL A 371 -35.35 7.47 -23.62
C VAL A 371 -34.27 8.20 -24.40
N ALA A 372 -33.84 9.37 -23.93
CA ALA A 372 -32.79 10.12 -24.59
C ALA A 372 -31.40 9.54 -24.31
N GLU A 373 -31.04 9.39 -23.02
CA GLU A 373 -29.72 8.95 -22.64
C GLU A 373 -29.79 7.89 -21.54
N PHE A 374 -28.86 6.95 -21.61
CA PHE A 374 -28.63 5.91 -20.61
C PHE A 374 -27.14 5.85 -20.27
N GLN A 375 -26.81 5.94 -19.00
CA GLN A 375 -25.45 5.91 -18.49
C GLN A 375 -25.39 5.03 -17.24
N LEU A 376 -24.31 4.30 -17.09
CA LEU A 376 -23.95 3.57 -15.86
C LEU A 376 -22.69 4.19 -15.25
N GLY A 377 -22.55 4.04 -13.95
CA GLY A 377 -21.36 4.50 -13.25
C GLY A 377 -21.11 3.77 -11.94
N LEU A 378 -19.95 4.00 -11.38
CA LEU A 378 -19.49 3.46 -10.11
C LEU A 378 -19.24 4.60 -9.12
N LEU A 379 -19.98 4.59 -8.04
CA LEU A 379 -19.79 5.46 -6.88
C LEU A 379 -19.07 4.65 -5.80
N THR A 380 -17.84 5.02 -5.47
CA THR A 380 -17.07 4.47 -4.35
C THR A 380 -17.16 5.46 -3.18
N LYS A 381 -17.79 5.02 -2.08
CA LYS A 381 -18.05 5.86 -0.89
C LYS A 381 -17.03 5.62 0.20
#